data_6281712918a0c1b829debb57a64aa0bf
#
_entry.id   6281712918a0c1b829debb57a64aa0bf
#
_cell.length_a   1.000
_cell.length_b   1.000
_cell.length_c   1.000
_cell.angle_alpha   90.00
_cell.angle_beta   90.00
_cell.angle_gamma   90.00
#
_symmetry.space_group_name_H-M   'P 1'
#
loop_
_entity.id
_entity.type
_entity.pdbx_description
1 polymer ?
#
loop_
_entity_poly.entity_id
_entity_poly.type
_entity_poly.pdbx_seq_one_letter_code
_entity_poly.pdbx_strand_id
1 'polypeptide(L)'
;MTDGRVIPVEIFGQRYPIRTTLEAEYVSRLAAYVDEKMRAASESARTGDSQRLAVLAALNVADELFRSREMTRALDGEVAERAGEIERLVDRVLLA
;
A
#
# COMPACT_ATOMS: atom_id res chain seq x y z
N MET A 1 -3.12 8.99 -28.93
CA MET A 1 -2.75 9.43 -27.97
C MET A 1 -2.06 8.65 -27.06
N THR A 2 -1.17 8.92 -26.52
CA THR A 2 -0.52 8.21 -25.79
C THR A 2 -0.57 8.43 -24.55
N ASP A 3 -0.68 7.59 -23.98
CA ASP A 3 -0.97 7.72 -22.88
C ASP A 3 -0.09 7.30 -21.89
N GLY A 4 0.91 6.88 -21.93
CA GLY A 4 1.75 6.46 -20.90
C GLY A 4 3.14 6.43 -21.35
N ARG A 5 4.04 6.52 -20.43
CA ARG A 5 5.44 6.30 -20.67
C ARG A 5 5.88 5.23 -19.69
N VAL A 6 7.02 4.66 -19.95
CA VAL A 6 7.55 3.61 -19.11
C VAL A 6 8.57 4.23 -18.17
N ILE A 7 8.37 4.05 -16.88
CA ILE A 7 9.25 4.57 -15.85
C ILE A 7 9.86 3.38 -15.12
N PRO A 8 11.17 3.21 -15.18
CA PRO A 8 11.79 2.09 -14.46
C PRO A 8 11.93 2.42 -12.99
N VAL A 9 11.57 1.48 -12.13
CA VAL A 9 11.73 1.65 -10.69
C VAL A 9 12.43 0.41 -10.15
N GLU A 10 13.02 0.57 -8.98
CA GLU A 10 13.70 -0.54 -8.35
C GLU A 10 13.02 -0.79 -7.04
N ILE A 11 12.56 -2.02 -6.81
CA ILE A 11 11.89 -2.40 -5.60
C ILE A 11 12.49 -3.70 -5.12
N PHE A 12 12.96 -3.71 -3.89
CA PHE A 12 13.54 -4.88 -3.26
C PHE A 12 14.62 -5.52 -4.13
N GLY A 13 15.47 -4.67 -4.70
CA GLY A 13 16.60 -5.13 -5.50
C GLY A 13 16.28 -5.52 -6.93
N GLN A 14 15.03 -5.38 -7.36
CA GLN A 14 14.66 -5.75 -8.70
C GLN A 14 14.15 -4.55 -9.48
N ARG A 15 14.38 -4.53 -10.76
CA ARG A 15 13.91 -3.45 -11.60
C ARG A 15 12.64 -3.80 -12.28
N TYR A 16 11.71 -2.85 -12.28
CA TYR A 16 10.42 -3.04 -12.91
C TYR A 16 10.10 -1.87 -13.83
N PRO A 17 9.68 -2.12 -15.07
CA PRO A 17 9.23 -1.04 -15.95
C PRO A 17 7.75 -0.80 -15.67
N ILE A 18 7.42 0.42 -15.28
CA ILE A 18 6.04 0.76 -14.96
C ILE A 18 5.48 1.66 -16.04
N ARG A 19 4.43 1.23 -16.72
CA ARG A 19 3.80 2.05 -17.74
C ARG A 19 2.71 2.87 -17.06
N THR A 20 2.81 4.18 -17.13
CA THR A 20 1.90 5.03 -16.41
C THR A 20 1.86 6.42 -17.01
N THR A 21 0.79 7.15 -16.72
CA THR A 21 0.69 8.56 -17.09
C THR A 21 1.04 9.45 -15.91
N LEU A 22 1.35 8.86 -14.74
CA LEU A 22 1.70 9.64 -13.57
C LEU A 22 3.09 10.25 -13.70
N GLU A 23 3.38 11.24 -12.88
CA GLU A 23 4.68 11.89 -12.92
C GLU A 23 5.75 10.95 -12.41
N ALA A 24 6.91 11.00 -13.06
CA ALA A 24 8.00 10.09 -12.72
C ALA A 24 8.43 10.23 -11.26
N GLU A 25 8.47 11.44 -10.75
CA GLU A 25 8.87 11.66 -9.38
C GLU A 25 7.88 11.04 -8.41
N TYR A 26 6.61 11.14 -8.73
CA TYR A 26 5.58 10.55 -7.89
C TYR A 26 5.68 9.01 -7.91
N VAL A 27 5.89 8.45 -9.09
CA VAL A 27 6.03 7.00 -9.23
C VAL A 27 7.26 6.51 -8.46
N SER A 28 8.35 7.29 -8.48
CA SER A 28 9.54 6.93 -7.73
C SER A 28 9.27 6.93 -6.22
N ARG A 29 8.46 7.86 -5.75
CA ARG A 29 8.11 7.88 -4.33
C ARG A 29 7.24 6.68 -3.95
N LEU A 30 6.33 6.30 -4.84
CA LEU A 30 5.52 5.11 -4.59
C LEU A 30 6.40 3.86 -4.53
N ALA A 31 7.35 3.76 -5.46
CA ALA A 31 8.24 2.61 -5.49
C ALA A 31 9.12 2.55 -4.25
N ALA A 32 9.60 3.70 -3.79
CA ALA A 32 10.42 3.76 -2.58
C ALA A 32 9.62 3.31 -1.36
N TYR A 33 8.36 3.66 -1.31
CA TYR A 33 7.51 3.27 -0.20
C TYR A 33 7.28 1.76 -0.20
N VAL A 34 7.00 1.18 -1.37
CA VAL A 34 6.82 -0.26 -1.49
C VAL A 34 8.11 -0.99 -1.10
N ASP A 35 9.26 -0.46 -1.57
CA ASP A 35 10.55 -1.04 -1.24
C ASP A 35 10.75 -1.07 0.27
N GLU A 36 10.42 0.00 0.94
CA GLU A 36 10.55 0.09 2.37
C GLU A 36 9.65 -0.93 3.06
N LYS A 37 8.42 -1.09 2.58
CA LYS A 37 7.49 -2.04 3.17
C LYS A 37 7.93 -3.48 2.96
N MET A 38 8.51 -3.78 1.81
CA MET A 38 9.02 -5.12 1.58
C MET A 38 10.24 -5.42 2.44
N ARG A 39 11.10 -4.43 2.66
CA ARG A 39 12.26 -4.62 3.53
C ARG A 39 11.83 -4.83 4.97
N ALA A 40 10.83 -4.08 5.42
CA ALA A 40 10.30 -4.28 6.77
C ALA A 40 9.67 -5.67 6.92
N ALA A 41 8.96 -6.12 5.90
CA ALA A 41 8.37 -7.45 5.94
C ALA A 41 9.45 -8.51 6.02
N SER A 42 10.55 -8.32 5.31
CA SER A 42 11.62 -9.31 5.31
C SER A 42 12.33 -9.39 6.67
N GLU A 43 12.28 -8.32 7.43
CA GLU A 43 12.89 -8.33 8.75
C GLU A 43 12.04 -9.07 9.76
N SER A 44 10.73 -9.01 9.62
CA SER A 44 9.86 -9.64 10.57
C SER A 44 9.47 -11.06 10.19
N ALA A 45 9.44 -11.39 8.90
CA ALA A 45 9.06 -12.71 8.46
C ALA A 45 10.31 -13.50 8.14
N ARG A 46 10.37 -14.72 8.53
CA ARG A 46 11.55 -15.52 8.26
C ARG A 46 11.40 -16.29 6.96
N THR A 47 11.27 -15.58 5.87
CA THR A 47 11.14 -16.25 4.59
C THR A 47 11.97 -15.49 3.58
N GLY A 48 12.53 -16.16 2.63
CA GLY A 48 13.23 -15.52 1.54
C GLY A 48 12.38 -15.44 0.30
N ASP A 49 11.12 -15.88 0.37
CA ASP A 49 10.25 -15.89 -0.78
C ASP A 49 9.73 -14.47 -1.02
N SER A 50 10.17 -13.84 -2.10
CA SER A 50 9.80 -12.47 -2.39
C SER A 50 8.30 -12.30 -2.66
N GLN A 51 7.65 -13.36 -3.16
CA GLN A 51 6.22 -13.25 -3.39
C GLN A 51 5.47 -13.16 -2.05
N ARG A 52 5.88 -13.94 -1.07
CA ARG A 52 5.27 -13.85 0.25
C ARG A 52 5.54 -12.51 0.90
N LEU A 53 6.75 -11.99 0.73
CA LEU A 53 7.08 -10.68 1.26
C LEU A 53 6.25 -9.60 0.60
N ALA A 54 5.99 -9.72 -0.69
CA ALA A 54 5.17 -8.74 -1.39
C ALA A 54 3.73 -8.78 -0.87
N VAL A 55 3.20 -9.96 -0.59
CA VAL A 55 1.85 -10.08 -0.06
C VAL A 55 1.77 -9.46 1.34
N LEU A 56 2.77 -9.71 2.18
CA LEU A 56 2.80 -9.13 3.52
C LEU A 56 2.90 -7.60 3.44
N ALA A 57 3.74 -7.10 2.53
CA ALA A 57 3.88 -5.66 2.35
C ALA A 57 2.56 -5.07 1.88
N ALA A 58 1.88 -5.74 0.95
CA ALA A 58 0.60 -5.25 0.45
C ALA A 58 -0.44 -5.19 1.56
N LEU A 59 -0.47 -6.19 2.43
CA LEU A 59 -1.40 -6.19 3.55
C LEU A 59 -1.10 -5.05 4.51
N ASN A 60 0.18 -4.78 4.76
CA ASN A 60 0.55 -3.68 5.63
C ASN A 60 0.14 -2.33 5.05
N VAL A 61 0.30 -2.16 3.74
CA VAL A 61 -0.10 -0.93 3.07
C VAL A 61 -1.62 -0.77 3.13
N ALA A 62 -2.35 -1.85 2.90
CA ALA A 62 -3.81 -1.80 2.97
C ALA A 62 -4.27 -1.44 4.38
N ASP A 63 -3.60 -1.99 5.39
CA ASP A 63 -3.93 -1.69 6.77
C ASP A 63 -3.71 -0.20 7.05
N GLU A 64 -2.60 0.35 6.57
CA GLU A 64 -2.32 1.76 6.75
C GLU A 64 -3.38 2.62 6.08
N LEU A 65 -3.80 2.21 4.90
CA LEU A 65 -4.81 2.97 4.17
C LEU A 65 -6.14 3.00 4.93
N PHE A 66 -6.55 1.85 5.43
CA PHE A 66 -7.81 1.77 6.16
C PHE A 66 -7.76 2.58 7.44
N ARG A 67 -6.66 2.51 8.17
CA ARG A 67 -6.50 3.29 9.40
C ARG A 67 -6.48 4.79 9.09
N SER A 68 -5.86 5.18 8.00
CA SER A 68 -5.81 6.57 7.61
C SER A 68 -7.21 7.10 7.28
N ARG A 69 -8.01 6.29 6.62
CA ARG A 69 -9.38 6.68 6.29
C ARG A 69 -10.24 6.84 7.54
N GLU A 70 -10.06 5.94 8.50
CA GLU A 70 -10.81 6.04 9.74
C GLU A 70 -10.41 7.30 10.49
N MET A 71 -9.13 7.59 10.56
CA MET A 71 -8.65 8.77 11.25
C MET A 71 -9.18 10.05 10.60
N THR A 72 -9.18 10.09 9.27
CA THR A 72 -9.67 11.25 8.55
C THR A 72 -11.14 11.48 8.85
N ARG A 73 -11.91 10.41 8.89
CA ARG A 73 -13.33 10.57 9.20
C ARG A 73 -13.57 11.06 10.62
N ALA A 74 -12.77 10.57 11.55
CA ALA A 74 -12.88 11.02 12.93
C ALA A 74 -12.53 12.48 13.04
N LEU A 75 -11.49 12.92 12.32
CA LEU A 75 -11.10 14.31 12.37
C LEU A 75 -12.11 15.22 11.69
N ASP A 76 -12.86 14.70 10.71
CA ASP A 76 -13.84 15.48 10.03
C ASP A 76 -15.11 15.58 10.85
N GLY A 77 -15.15 15.04 12.04
CA GLY A 77 -16.31 15.14 12.88
C GLY A 77 -17.41 14.16 12.53
N GLU A 78 -17.09 13.10 11.81
CA GLU A 78 -18.10 12.16 11.46
C GLU A 78 -18.41 11.38 12.68
N VAL A 79 -19.66 11.07 12.82
CA VAL A 79 -20.14 10.50 14.01
C VAL A 79 -19.68 9.16 14.36
N ALA A 80 -19.71 8.85 15.62
CA ALA A 80 -19.30 7.55 16.13
C ALA A 80 -20.04 6.40 15.48
N GLU A 81 -21.27 6.59 15.10
CA GLU A 81 -22.00 5.50 14.46
C GLU A 81 -21.42 5.19 13.10
N ARG A 82 -20.92 6.19 12.40
CA ARG A 82 -20.28 5.91 11.13
C ARG A 82 -18.95 5.24 11.33
N ALA A 83 -18.23 5.61 12.37
CA ALA A 83 -16.98 4.97 12.69
C ALA A 83 -17.22 3.50 12.95
N GLY A 84 -18.30 3.16 13.65
CA GLY A 84 -18.63 1.78 13.91
C GLY A 84 -18.94 1.00 12.63
N GLU A 85 -19.59 1.67 11.67
CA GLU A 85 -19.88 1.00 10.41
C GLU A 85 -18.61 0.75 9.64
N ILE A 86 -17.68 1.67 9.66
CA ILE A 86 -16.42 1.50 8.96
C ILE A 86 -15.63 0.38 9.57
N GLU A 87 -15.61 0.28 10.88
CA GLU A 87 -14.90 -0.80 11.55
C GLU A 87 -15.47 -2.15 11.13
N ARG A 88 -16.77 -2.23 11.02
CA ARG A 88 -17.40 -3.48 10.61
C ARG A 88 -17.04 -3.85 9.18
N LEU A 89 -16.93 -2.85 8.31
CA LEU A 89 -16.54 -3.11 6.93
C LEU A 89 -15.11 -3.58 6.83
N VAL A 90 -14.22 -2.96 7.60
CA VAL A 90 -12.82 -3.35 7.62
C VAL A 90 -12.68 -4.78 8.14
N ASP A 91 -13.36 -5.09 9.23
CA ASP A 91 -13.31 -6.43 9.79
C ASP A 91 -13.81 -7.46 8.78
N ARG A 92 -14.86 -7.12 8.06
CA ARG A 92 -15.40 -8.03 7.06
C ARG A 92 -14.38 -8.30 5.96
N VAL A 93 -13.68 -7.27 5.52
CA VAL A 93 -12.68 -7.41 4.49
C VAL A 93 -11.50 -8.26 4.98
N LEU A 94 -11.07 -8.01 6.21
CA LEU A 94 -9.92 -8.73 6.74
C LEU A 94 -10.25 -10.19 7.05
N LEU A 95 -11.49 -10.47 7.36
CA LEU A 95 -11.88 -11.83 7.69
C LEU A 95 -12.29 -12.63 6.46
N ALA A 96 -12.59 -11.95 5.38
CA ALA A 96 -12.91 -12.63 4.16
C ALA A 96 -11.67 -13.09 3.44
#